data_5e1ac383c4fa1ca0a34fa31dee27429c
#
_entry.id   5e1ac383c4fa1ca0a34fa31dee27429c
#
_cell.length_a   1.000
_cell.length_b   1.000
_cell.length_c   1.000
_cell.angle_alpha   90.00
_cell.angle_beta   90.00
_cell.angle_gamma   90.00
#
_symmetry.space_group_name_H-M   'P 1'
#
loop_
_entity.id
_entity.type
_entity.pdbx_description
1 polymer ?
#
loop_
_entity_poly.entity_id
_entity_poly.type
_entity_poly.pdbx_seq_one_letter_code
_entity_poly.pdbx_strand_id
1 'polypeptide(L)'
;MLVFAVATNIVINVNYPELAEHFPFIGVAVWVAIMITVGVRRHDWEVLPETIKGSVFLLSLVLCASMMPVDRLPPASWVSALALGFISAFFDNIPLTALALRQGGYDWGVLAYAVGFGGSMLWFGSSAGVALSNMYPEAKSAVQWVKHGWHVPVAYVAGFAVLMAVLGWHPDAGHKAPAA
;
A
#
# COMPACT_ATOMS: atom_id res chain seq x y z
N MET A 1 15.98 -1.71 12.36
CA MET A 1 14.76 -2.41 11.95
C MET A 1 14.57 -2.35 10.44
N LEU A 2 14.45 -1.17 9.81
CA LEU A 2 14.23 -1.05 8.35
C LEU A 2 15.27 -1.79 7.52
N VAL A 3 16.56 -1.59 7.79
CA VAL A 3 17.65 -2.27 7.07
C VAL A 3 17.52 -3.80 7.18
N PHE A 4 17.13 -4.31 8.35
CA PHE A 4 16.97 -5.75 8.57
C PHE A 4 15.77 -6.29 7.78
N ALA A 5 14.66 -5.56 7.73
CA ALA A 5 13.50 -5.91 6.93
C ALA A 5 13.82 -5.92 5.42
N VAL A 6 14.49 -4.87 4.93
CA VAL A 6 14.89 -4.75 3.52
C VAL A 6 15.89 -5.84 3.13
N ALA A 7 16.92 -6.08 3.94
CA ALA A 7 17.89 -7.13 3.68
C ALA A 7 17.22 -8.52 3.63
N THR A 8 16.33 -8.82 4.60
CA THR A 8 15.57 -10.07 4.61
C THR A 8 14.69 -10.20 3.37
N ASN A 9 13.99 -9.12 2.99
CA ASN A 9 13.16 -9.12 1.80
C ASN A 9 13.98 -9.45 0.54
N ILE A 10 15.12 -8.78 0.34
CA ILE A 10 15.99 -9.03 -0.82
C ILE A 10 16.49 -10.47 -0.81
N VAL A 11 17.05 -10.94 0.31
CA VAL A 11 17.63 -12.28 0.41
C VAL A 11 16.59 -13.37 0.13
N ILE A 12 15.41 -13.25 0.71
CA ILE A 12 14.33 -14.25 0.57
C ILE A 12 13.77 -14.23 -0.86
N ASN A 13 13.45 -13.07 -1.42
CA ASN A 13 12.88 -13.01 -2.77
C ASN A 13 13.87 -13.42 -3.87
N VAL A 14 15.17 -13.20 -3.68
CA VAL A 14 16.19 -13.59 -4.66
C VAL A 14 16.52 -15.09 -4.57
N ASN A 15 16.63 -15.64 -3.35
CA ASN A 15 17.12 -17.02 -3.18
C ASN A 15 16.02 -18.05 -2.95
N TYR A 16 14.86 -17.62 -2.41
CA TYR A 16 13.79 -18.53 -1.98
C TYR A 16 12.41 -17.96 -2.31
N PRO A 17 12.08 -17.64 -3.59
CA PRO A 17 10.83 -16.98 -3.96
C PRO A 17 9.59 -17.79 -3.56
N GLU A 18 9.63 -19.12 -3.69
CA GLU A 18 8.50 -19.99 -3.31
C GLU A 18 8.21 -19.98 -1.81
N LEU A 19 9.25 -19.87 -0.96
CA LEU A 19 9.05 -19.74 0.47
C LEU A 19 8.50 -18.37 0.87
N ALA A 20 8.78 -17.31 0.11
CA ALA A 20 8.30 -15.97 0.36
C ALA A 20 6.77 -15.88 0.36
N GLU A 21 6.11 -16.70 -0.45
CA GLU A 21 4.64 -16.74 -0.56
C GLU A 21 3.96 -17.42 0.65
N HIS A 22 4.65 -18.35 1.31
CA HIS A 22 4.06 -19.19 2.34
C HIS A 22 4.39 -18.76 3.77
N PHE A 23 5.42 -17.94 3.97
CA PHE A 23 5.87 -17.59 5.30
C PHE A 23 6.24 -16.09 5.43
N PRO A 24 5.78 -15.37 6.47
CA PRO A 24 5.99 -13.93 6.66
C PRO A 24 7.40 -13.61 7.18
N PHE A 25 8.45 -13.91 6.41
CA PHE A 25 9.85 -13.71 6.81
C PHE A 25 10.17 -12.28 7.23
N ILE A 26 9.60 -11.28 6.52
CA ILE A 26 9.81 -9.87 6.84
C ILE A 26 9.27 -9.54 8.24
N GLY A 27 8.08 -10.04 8.56
CA GLY A 27 7.47 -9.87 9.88
C GLY A 27 8.34 -10.48 10.98
N VAL A 28 8.81 -11.71 10.78
CA VAL A 28 9.71 -12.39 11.73
C VAL A 28 11.02 -11.62 11.88
N ALA A 29 11.62 -11.16 10.78
CA ALA A 29 12.86 -10.38 10.83
C ALA A 29 12.70 -9.08 11.59
N VAL A 30 11.58 -8.39 11.43
CA VAL A 30 11.26 -7.17 12.21
C VAL A 30 11.11 -7.49 13.69
N TRP A 31 10.38 -8.56 14.04
CA TRP A 31 10.25 -8.99 15.45
C TRP A 31 11.59 -9.36 16.07
N VAL A 32 12.43 -10.11 15.35
CA VAL A 32 13.80 -10.44 15.81
C VAL A 32 14.63 -9.17 16.02
N ALA A 33 14.56 -8.22 15.09
CA ALA A 33 15.23 -6.93 15.21
C ALA A 33 14.75 -6.12 16.43
N ILE A 34 13.43 -6.14 16.71
CA ILE A 34 12.86 -5.51 17.91
C ILE A 34 13.45 -6.17 19.16
N MET A 35 13.43 -7.48 19.24
CA MET A 35 13.93 -8.22 20.42
C MET A 35 15.42 -8.00 20.67
N ILE A 36 16.25 -7.98 19.63
CA ILE A 36 17.69 -7.68 19.76
C ILE A 36 17.91 -6.25 20.26
N THR A 37 17.09 -5.29 19.81
CA THR A 37 17.27 -3.87 20.15
C THR A 37 16.65 -3.50 21.51
N VAL A 38 15.85 -4.35 22.15
CA VAL A 38 15.28 -4.12 23.49
C VAL A 38 16.37 -3.83 24.53
N GLY A 39 17.52 -4.53 24.45
CA GLY A 39 18.63 -4.33 25.37
C GLY A 39 19.38 -3.01 25.20
N VAL A 40 19.28 -2.38 24.00
CA VAL A 40 20.00 -1.14 23.65
C VAL A 40 19.10 0.08 23.77
N ARG A 41 17.85 -0.05 23.43
CA ARG A 41 16.86 1.04 23.46
C ARG A 41 15.56 0.58 24.08
N ARG A 42 15.06 1.34 25.06
CA ARG A 42 13.74 1.08 25.65
C ARG A 42 12.67 1.27 24.58
N HIS A 43 11.83 0.27 24.40
CA HIS A 43 10.69 0.32 23.50
C HIS A 43 9.49 0.82 24.28
N ASP A 44 8.68 1.63 23.62
CA ASP A 44 7.40 2.11 24.15
C ASP A 44 6.32 1.03 23.90
N TRP A 45 6.14 0.17 24.89
CA TRP A 45 5.14 -0.90 24.83
C TRP A 45 3.71 -0.39 25.04
N GLU A 46 3.54 0.85 25.50
CA GLU A 46 2.22 1.46 25.69
C GLU A 46 1.51 1.69 24.34
N VAL A 47 2.27 1.81 23.26
CA VAL A 47 1.75 1.95 21.89
C VAL A 47 1.19 0.63 21.33
N LEU A 48 1.54 -0.51 21.91
CA LEU A 48 1.18 -1.83 21.38
C LEU A 48 -0.33 -2.07 21.28
N PRO A 49 -1.17 -1.74 22.27
CA PRO A 49 -2.62 -1.94 22.17
C PRO A 49 -3.26 -1.15 21.03
N GLU A 50 -2.79 0.09 20.80
CA GLU A 50 -3.29 0.93 19.72
C GLU A 50 -2.84 0.40 18.36
N THR A 51 -1.59 -0.04 18.26
CA THR A 51 -1.05 -0.68 17.05
C THR A 51 -1.81 -1.94 16.69
N ILE A 52 -2.18 -2.78 17.68
CA ILE A 52 -2.99 -3.99 17.46
C ILE A 52 -4.37 -3.62 16.92
N LYS A 53 -5.04 -2.61 17.49
CA LYS A 53 -6.35 -2.13 16.99
C LYS A 53 -6.25 -1.67 15.54
N GLY A 54 -5.23 -0.89 15.21
CA GLY A 54 -4.97 -0.44 13.83
C GLY A 54 -4.71 -1.61 12.88
N SER A 55 -3.93 -2.59 13.31
CA SER A 55 -3.63 -3.79 12.52
C SER A 55 -4.89 -4.64 12.27
N VAL A 56 -5.71 -4.86 13.29
CA VAL A 56 -7.00 -5.58 13.15
C VAL A 56 -7.93 -4.84 12.18
N PHE A 57 -7.99 -3.51 12.27
CA PHE A 57 -8.78 -2.70 11.34
C PHE A 57 -8.30 -2.86 9.90
N LEU A 58 -6.99 -2.75 9.65
CA LEU A 58 -6.41 -2.93 8.30
C LEU A 58 -6.64 -4.34 7.75
N LEU A 59 -6.44 -5.38 8.57
CA LEU A 59 -6.71 -6.76 8.18
C LEU A 59 -8.19 -6.98 7.85
N SER A 60 -9.10 -6.35 8.59
CA SER A 60 -10.53 -6.40 8.30
C SER A 60 -10.85 -5.75 6.95
N LEU A 61 -10.23 -4.62 6.62
CA LEU A 61 -10.38 -3.97 5.31
C LEU A 61 -9.85 -4.86 4.17
N VAL A 62 -8.69 -5.48 4.35
CA VAL A 62 -8.13 -6.43 3.37
C VAL A 62 -9.07 -7.63 3.19
N LEU A 63 -9.61 -8.17 4.27
CA LEU A 63 -10.58 -9.26 4.23
C LEU A 63 -11.85 -8.85 3.47
N CYS A 64 -12.42 -7.67 3.76
CA CYS A 64 -13.56 -7.14 3.03
C CYS A 64 -13.26 -6.99 1.53
N ALA A 65 -12.10 -6.43 1.17
CA ALA A 65 -11.67 -6.32 -0.21
C ALA A 65 -11.50 -7.69 -0.88
N SER A 66 -10.99 -8.69 -0.14
CA SER A 66 -10.84 -10.05 -0.65
C SER A 66 -12.16 -10.78 -0.88
N MET A 67 -13.23 -10.38 -0.23
CA MET A 67 -14.59 -10.92 -0.44
C MET A 67 -15.36 -10.23 -1.57
N MET A 68 -14.82 -9.15 -2.14
CA MET A 68 -15.47 -8.43 -3.23
C MET A 68 -15.54 -9.28 -4.50
N PRO A 69 -16.70 -9.31 -5.22
CA PRO A 69 -16.81 -10.04 -6.47
C PRO A 69 -16.05 -9.30 -7.58
N VAL A 70 -14.84 -9.75 -7.86
CA VAL A 70 -13.94 -9.12 -8.86
C VAL A 70 -14.52 -9.16 -10.28
N ASP A 71 -15.40 -10.11 -10.58
CA ASP A 71 -16.05 -10.24 -11.88
C ASP A 71 -16.99 -9.08 -12.22
N ARG A 72 -17.40 -8.30 -11.21
CA ARG A 72 -18.27 -7.12 -11.38
C ARG A 72 -17.49 -5.81 -11.45
N LEU A 73 -16.16 -5.86 -11.29
CA LEU A 73 -15.32 -4.69 -11.41
C LEU A 73 -15.08 -4.32 -12.88
N PRO A 74 -14.85 -3.04 -13.19
CA PRO A 74 -14.39 -2.64 -14.51
C PRO A 74 -13.11 -3.40 -14.89
N PRO A 75 -12.96 -3.78 -16.18
CA PRO A 75 -11.77 -4.50 -16.60
C PRO A 75 -10.50 -3.69 -16.31
N ALA A 76 -9.41 -4.43 -16.01
CA ALA A 76 -8.11 -3.81 -15.78
C ALA A 76 -7.66 -3.04 -17.01
N SER A 77 -7.37 -1.77 -16.84
CA SER A 77 -6.96 -0.85 -17.90
C SER A 77 -6.21 0.34 -17.27
N TRP A 78 -5.53 1.13 -18.10
CA TRP A 78 -4.88 2.34 -17.61
C TRP A 78 -5.90 3.35 -17.04
N VAL A 79 -7.14 3.37 -17.55
CA VAL A 79 -8.22 4.22 -17.01
C VAL A 79 -8.66 3.77 -15.63
N SER A 80 -8.85 2.45 -15.44
CA SER A 80 -9.21 1.92 -14.11
C SER A 80 -8.04 2.07 -13.12
N ALA A 81 -6.79 1.95 -13.56
CA ALA A 81 -5.61 2.22 -12.73
C ALA A 81 -5.57 3.70 -12.29
N LEU A 82 -5.79 4.64 -13.21
CA LEU A 82 -5.88 6.08 -12.88
C LEU A 82 -7.01 6.35 -11.88
N ALA A 83 -8.18 5.74 -12.08
CA ALA A 83 -9.31 5.88 -11.16
C ALA A 83 -9.01 5.31 -9.76
N LEU A 84 -8.34 4.15 -9.69
CA LEU A 84 -7.91 3.55 -8.41
C LEU A 84 -7.01 4.48 -7.61
N GLY A 85 -6.16 5.29 -8.25
CA GLY A 85 -5.36 6.28 -7.57
C GLY A 85 -6.20 7.38 -6.90
N PHE A 86 -7.25 7.87 -7.55
CA PHE A 86 -8.18 8.80 -6.91
C PHE A 86 -8.98 8.13 -5.78
N ILE A 87 -9.36 6.86 -5.95
CA ILE A 87 -10.03 6.10 -4.89
C ILE A 87 -9.09 5.90 -3.71
N SER A 88 -7.79 5.69 -3.96
CA SER A 88 -6.76 5.56 -2.92
C SER A 88 -6.59 6.82 -2.06
N ALA A 89 -7.00 7.99 -2.55
CA ALA A 89 -7.05 9.19 -1.72
C ALA A 89 -8.04 9.08 -0.54
N PHE A 90 -9.08 8.26 -0.69
CA PHE A 90 -10.15 8.08 0.30
C PHE A 90 -10.05 6.75 1.07
N PHE A 91 -9.39 5.77 0.48
CA PHE A 91 -9.21 4.44 1.06
C PHE A 91 -7.72 4.11 1.15
N ASP A 92 -7.33 3.39 2.19
CA ASP A 92 -5.96 2.90 2.31
C ASP A 92 -5.55 2.10 1.07
N ASN A 93 -4.31 2.27 0.64
CA ASN A 93 -3.75 1.65 -0.56
C ASN A 93 -3.65 0.11 -0.45
N ILE A 94 -3.56 -0.44 0.77
CA ILE A 94 -3.40 -1.88 1.00
C ILE A 94 -4.61 -2.68 0.49
N PRO A 95 -5.87 -2.39 0.91
CA PRO A 95 -7.03 -3.12 0.42
C PRO A 95 -7.27 -2.93 -1.09
N LEU A 96 -6.96 -1.76 -1.65
CA LEU A 96 -7.09 -1.52 -3.08
C LEU A 96 -6.06 -2.32 -3.90
N THR A 97 -4.83 -2.41 -3.41
CA THR A 97 -3.80 -3.26 -4.03
C THR A 97 -4.20 -4.74 -3.96
N ALA A 98 -4.71 -5.21 -2.81
CA ALA A 98 -5.18 -6.59 -2.66
C ALA A 98 -6.34 -6.90 -3.63
N LEU A 99 -7.25 -5.96 -3.84
CA LEU A 99 -8.36 -6.09 -4.80
C LEU A 99 -7.83 -6.18 -6.25
N ALA A 100 -6.90 -5.31 -6.63
CA ALA A 100 -6.30 -5.30 -7.95
C ALA A 100 -5.47 -6.58 -8.22
N LEU A 101 -4.77 -7.10 -7.22
CA LEU A 101 -4.06 -8.38 -7.29
C LEU A 101 -5.01 -9.53 -7.60
N ARG A 102 -6.16 -9.59 -6.93
CA ARG A 102 -7.17 -10.62 -7.20
C ARG A 102 -7.79 -10.50 -8.57
N GLN A 103 -8.01 -9.27 -9.05
CA GLN A 103 -8.56 -9.04 -10.38
C GLN A 103 -7.57 -9.44 -11.47
N GLY A 104 -6.28 -9.14 -11.29
CA GLY A 104 -5.23 -9.37 -12.29
C GLY A 104 -5.34 -8.44 -13.51
N GLY A 105 -4.41 -8.58 -14.45
CA GLY A 105 -4.43 -7.86 -15.73
C GLY A 105 -4.01 -6.38 -15.65
N TYR A 106 -3.49 -5.92 -14.53
CA TYR A 106 -2.91 -4.59 -14.40
C TYR A 106 -1.43 -4.57 -14.78
N ASP A 107 -0.98 -3.43 -15.28
CA ASP A 107 0.44 -3.08 -15.27
C ASP A 107 0.82 -2.69 -13.84
N TRP A 108 1.65 -3.51 -13.19
CA TRP A 108 1.99 -3.34 -11.77
C TRP A 108 2.77 -2.06 -11.48
N GLY A 109 3.62 -1.63 -12.42
CA GLY A 109 4.34 -0.37 -12.28
C GLY A 109 3.42 0.83 -12.28
N VAL A 110 2.48 0.85 -13.24
CA VAL A 110 1.45 1.90 -13.35
C VAL A 110 0.49 1.86 -12.16
N LEU A 111 0.08 0.68 -11.73
CA LEU A 111 -0.81 0.50 -10.58
C LEU A 111 -0.13 0.95 -9.28
N ALA A 112 1.12 0.56 -9.05
CA ALA A 112 1.89 0.94 -7.86
C ALA A 112 2.06 2.47 -7.79
N TYR A 113 2.36 3.11 -8.92
CA TYR A 113 2.36 4.57 -9.01
C TYR A 113 1.00 5.15 -8.64
N ALA A 114 -0.07 4.66 -9.28
CA ALA A 114 -1.41 5.21 -9.12
C ALA A 114 -1.89 5.11 -7.68
N VAL A 115 -1.86 3.92 -7.09
CA VAL A 115 -2.38 3.67 -5.74
C VAL A 115 -1.46 4.30 -4.68
N GLY A 116 -0.14 4.19 -4.85
CA GLY A 116 0.83 4.75 -3.92
C GLY A 116 0.81 6.27 -3.89
N PHE A 117 0.81 6.92 -5.06
CA PHE A 117 0.73 8.39 -5.14
C PHE A 117 -0.65 8.89 -4.71
N GLY A 118 -1.72 8.20 -5.13
CA GLY A 118 -3.10 8.55 -4.81
C GLY A 118 -3.35 8.68 -3.31
N GLY A 119 -2.82 7.75 -2.53
CA GLY A 119 -2.91 7.79 -1.07
C GLY A 119 -2.28 9.02 -0.40
N SER A 120 -1.46 9.79 -1.11
CA SER A 120 -0.87 11.03 -0.60
C SER A 120 -1.75 12.27 -0.80
N MET A 121 -2.84 12.18 -1.56
CA MET A 121 -3.71 13.32 -1.88
C MET A 121 -4.49 13.83 -0.67
N LEU A 122 -4.82 12.94 0.28
CA LEU A 122 -5.50 13.29 1.54
C LEU A 122 -4.75 12.67 2.72
N TRP A 123 -4.84 13.31 3.88
CA TRP A 123 -4.11 12.88 5.08
C TRP A 123 -4.49 11.47 5.57
N PHE A 124 -5.71 11.03 5.31
CA PHE A 124 -6.20 9.71 5.71
C PHE A 124 -6.13 8.65 4.60
N GLY A 125 -5.66 9.02 3.40
CA GLY A 125 -5.49 8.09 2.28
C GLY A 125 -4.30 7.14 2.42
N SER A 126 -3.46 7.33 3.45
CA SER A 126 -2.34 6.44 3.75
C SER A 126 -2.02 6.44 5.24
N SER A 127 -1.48 5.32 5.72
CA SER A 127 -1.02 5.18 7.10
C SER A 127 0.05 6.22 7.47
N ALA A 128 0.90 6.63 6.53
CA ALA A 128 1.89 7.68 6.73
C ALA A 128 1.24 9.05 6.95
N GLY A 129 0.21 9.39 6.17
CA GLY A 129 -0.58 10.62 6.35
C GLY A 129 -1.29 10.66 7.69
N VAL A 130 -1.88 9.53 8.11
CA VAL A 130 -2.50 9.40 9.45
C VAL A 130 -1.47 9.59 10.56
N ALA A 131 -0.29 8.99 10.46
CA ALA A 131 0.77 9.16 11.44
C ALA A 131 1.23 10.61 11.54
N LEU A 132 1.44 11.28 10.39
CA LEU A 132 1.81 12.69 10.33
C LEU A 132 0.76 13.60 10.98
N SER A 133 -0.52 13.37 10.69
CA SER A 133 -1.62 14.16 11.24
C SER A 133 -1.86 13.89 12.73
N ASN A 134 -1.41 12.76 13.27
CA ASN A 134 -1.41 12.52 14.70
C ASN A 134 -0.31 13.32 15.42
N MET A 135 0.84 13.55 14.75
CA MET A 135 1.90 14.42 15.26
C MET A 135 1.54 15.91 15.14
N TYR A 136 0.77 16.27 14.12
CA TYR A 136 0.37 17.65 13.82
C TYR A 136 -1.16 17.72 13.68
N PRO A 137 -1.91 17.92 14.77
CA PRO A 137 -3.38 17.89 14.77
C PRO A 137 -4.04 18.87 13.79
N GLU A 138 -3.38 20.00 13.50
CA GLU A 138 -3.82 20.98 12.51
C GLU A 138 -3.85 20.42 11.09
N ALA A 139 -3.09 19.36 10.81
CA ALA A 139 -3.09 18.66 9.52
C ALA A 139 -4.31 17.74 9.29
N LYS A 140 -5.18 17.56 10.30
CA LYS A 140 -6.39 16.70 10.19
C LYS A 140 -7.54 17.29 9.37
N SER A 141 -7.40 18.50 8.84
CA SER A 141 -8.44 19.12 8.03
C SER A 141 -8.32 18.72 6.55
N ALA A 142 -9.23 17.89 6.05
CA ALA A 142 -9.30 17.55 4.63
C ALA A 142 -9.46 18.76 3.72
N VAL A 143 -10.24 19.78 4.18
CA VAL A 143 -10.43 21.04 3.44
C VAL A 143 -9.10 21.79 3.28
N GLN A 144 -8.29 21.85 4.34
CA GLN A 144 -6.97 22.49 4.28
C GLN A 144 -6.02 21.71 3.37
N TRP A 145 -6.06 20.38 3.39
CA TRP A 145 -5.29 19.55 2.49
C TRP A 145 -5.64 19.81 1.03
N VAL A 146 -6.91 19.83 0.66
CA VAL A 146 -7.35 20.14 -0.70
C VAL A 146 -6.98 21.58 -1.09
N LYS A 147 -7.20 22.56 -0.20
CA LYS A 147 -6.92 23.96 -0.48
C LYS A 147 -5.44 24.24 -0.73
N HIS A 148 -4.55 23.68 0.08
CA HIS A 148 -3.11 23.91 -0.03
C HIS A 148 -2.40 22.83 -0.85
N GLY A 149 -2.96 21.64 -0.94
CA GLY A 149 -2.43 20.48 -1.64
C GLY A 149 -3.02 20.22 -3.03
N TRP A 150 -3.79 21.14 -3.61
CA TRP A 150 -4.43 20.96 -4.93
C TRP A 150 -3.44 20.60 -6.06
N HIS A 151 -2.19 21.02 -5.92
CA HIS A 151 -1.12 20.69 -6.85
C HIS A 151 -0.75 19.18 -6.82
N VAL A 152 -1.04 18.47 -5.74
CA VAL A 152 -0.75 17.03 -5.61
C VAL A 152 -1.59 16.19 -6.59
N PRO A 153 -2.95 16.32 -6.66
CA PRO A 153 -3.72 15.66 -7.71
C PRO A 153 -3.31 16.06 -9.14
N VAL A 154 -2.93 17.33 -9.35
CA VAL A 154 -2.44 17.79 -10.67
C VAL A 154 -1.13 17.09 -11.01
N ALA A 155 -0.18 17.03 -10.07
CA ALA A 155 1.09 16.32 -10.24
C ALA A 155 0.86 14.82 -10.47
N TYR A 156 -0.11 14.22 -9.79
CA TYR A 156 -0.52 12.83 -10.00
C TYR A 156 -0.93 12.57 -11.46
N VAL A 157 -1.86 13.38 -11.98
CA VAL A 157 -2.34 13.22 -13.37
C VAL A 157 -1.22 13.47 -14.38
N ALA A 158 -0.42 14.52 -14.16
CA ALA A 158 0.72 14.85 -15.02
C ALA A 158 1.77 13.72 -15.01
N GLY A 159 2.15 13.22 -13.84
CA GLY A 159 3.10 12.11 -13.72
C GLY A 159 2.55 10.82 -14.31
N PHE A 160 1.25 10.53 -14.13
CA PHE A 160 0.58 9.40 -14.77
C PHE A 160 0.63 9.50 -16.30
N ALA A 161 0.33 10.69 -16.85
CA ALA A 161 0.40 10.93 -18.30
C ALA A 161 1.83 10.76 -18.84
N VAL A 162 2.84 11.26 -18.13
CA VAL A 162 4.25 11.07 -18.49
C VAL A 162 4.63 9.57 -18.41
N LEU A 163 4.23 8.88 -17.35
CA LEU A 163 4.48 7.45 -17.20
C LEU A 163 3.90 6.65 -18.39
N MET A 164 2.65 6.95 -18.74
CA MET A 164 1.98 6.33 -19.89
C MET A 164 2.63 6.68 -21.22
N ALA A 165 3.10 7.92 -21.39
CA ALA A 165 3.76 8.36 -22.63
C ALA A 165 5.14 7.74 -22.82
N VAL A 166 5.89 7.53 -21.71
CA VAL A 166 7.28 7.03 -21.76
C VAL A 166 7.32 5.51 -21.72
N LEU A 167 6.58 4.88 -20.84
CA LEU A 167 6.61 3.43 -20.64
C LEU A 167 5.46 2.71 -21.34
N GLY A 168 4.32 3.36 -21.57
CA GLY A 168 3.13 2.72 -22.12
C GLY A 168 2.38 1.89 -21.07
N TRP A 169 1.45 1.06 -21.56
CA TRP A 169 0.65 0.13 -20.75
C TRP A 169 1.06 -1.30 -21.07
N HIS A 170 1.64 -2.00 -20.10
CA HIS A 170 2.11 -3.38 -20.24
C HIS A 170 1.47 -4.25 -19.15
N PRO A 171 0.21 -4.69 -19.36
CA PRO A 171 -0.47 -5.53 -18.38
C PRO A 171 0.26 -6.86 -18.23
N ASP A 172 0.58 -7.24 -16.99
CA ASP A 172 1.07 -8.56 -16.70
C ASP A 172 -0.03 -9.59 -16.99
N ALA A 173 0.31 -10.60 -17.75
CA ALA A 173 -0.52 -11.80 -17.87
C ALA A 173 -0.59 -12.42 -16.48
N GLY A 174 -1.67 -12.13 -15.74
CA GLY A 174 -1.80 -12.43 -14.34
C GLY A 174 -1.34 -13.85 -14.04
N HIS A 175 -0.54 -14.00 -13.01
CA HIS A 175 -0.34 -15.29 -12.36
C HIS A 175 -1.73 -15.75 -11.94
N LYS A 176 -2.36 -16.61 -12.75
CA LYS A 176 -3.58 -17.28 -12.35
C LYS A 176 -3.20 -18.07 -11.11
N ALA A 177 -3.67 -17.63 -9.95
CA ALA A 177 -3.63 -18.48 -8.78
C ALA A 177 -4.19 -19.84 -9.19
N PRO A 178 -3.52 -20.96 -8.91
CA PRO A 178 -4.05 -22.27 -9.21
C PRO A 178 -5.43 -22.34 -8.57
N ALA A 179 -6.43 -22.71 -9.38
CA ALA A 179 -7.78 -22.94 -8.90
C ALA A 179 -7.72 -23.97 -7.77
N ALA A 180 -8.13 -23.55 -6.56
CA ALA A 180 -8.23 -24.43 -5.41
C ALA A 180 -9.40 -25.40 -5.60
#